data_4a5de9b1dc20b99207262355c289b600
#
_entry.id   4a5de9b1dc20b99207262355c289b600
#
_cell.length_a   1.000
_cell.length_b   1.000
_cell.length_c   1.000
_cell.angle_alpha   90.00
_cell.angle_beta   90.00
_cell.angle_gamma   90.00
#
_symmetry.space_group_name_H-M   'P 1'
#
loop_
_entity.id
_entity.type
_entity.pdbx_description
1 polymer ?
#
loop_
_entity_poly.entity_id
_entity_poly.type
_entity_poly.pdbx_seq_one_letter_code
_entity_poly.pdbx_strand_id
1 'polypeptide(L)'
;RSSAASDVYKRQSRNCLLLVVLTCLFPFFVFAEIPAGYYDDAVGKSGEDLQKSLSTILNDATDVGYDGLWNLYKTTDRRSDGKVWDMYSDVTNYTFGTDQCGSYGSEGDCYNREHSVPKSWFNKQSPMVSDIWHVYPTDGKVNGMRSNYPFGEVASDAPGSENGFSKWGKCKTPGYSHTVFEPNDEYKGDFARTYFYFATRYKGVATSGYGAEVFSSAYPYITKWQLDMLLRWHEQDPVSQKELDRNEAVYESRQGNRNPFIDYPELVDLIFGDSRN
;
A
#
# COMPACT_ATOMS: atom_id res chain seq x y z
N ARG A 1 -27.76 -5.83 7.74
CA ARG A 1 -26.31 -5.60 7.54
C ARG A 1 -25.67 -6.48 6.46
N SER A 2 -26.30 -7.61 6.07
CA SER A 2 -25.78 -8.47 4.97
C SER A 2 -26.03 -7.91 3.56
N SER A 3 -26.82 -6.85 3.42
CA SER A 3 -27.18 -6.30 2.10
C SER A 3 -26.04 -5.47 1.46
N ALA A 4 -25.23 -4.77 2.26
CA ALA A 4 -24.20 -3.89 1.74
C ALA A 4 -23.08 -4.64 1.01
N ALA A 5 -22.56 -5.73 1.57
CA ALA A 5 -21.52 -6.54 0.92
C ALA A 5 -22.02 -7.20 -0.38
N SER A 6 -23.28 -7.67 -0.39
CA SER A 6 -23.94 -8.23 -1.58
C SER A 6 -24.13 -7.16 -2.68
N ASP A 7 -24.34 -5.91 -2.32
CA ASP A 7 -24.60 -4.83 -3.28
C ASP A 7 -23.31 -4.30 -3.92
N VAL A 8 -22.18 -4.37 -3.24
CA VAL A 8 -20.85 -4.06 -3.78
C VAL A 8 -20.53 -4.98 -4.97
N TYR A 9 -20.68 -6.28 -4.80
CA TYR A 9 -20.41 -7.25 -5.86
C TYR A 9 -21.46 -7.24 -6.99
N LYS A 10 -22.74 -6.93 -6.68
CA LYS A 10 -23.80 -6.82 -7.70
C LYS A 10 -23.69 -5.57 -8.57
N ARG A 11 -23.07 -4.50 -8.09
CA ARG A 11 -22.91 -3.26 -8.85
C ARG A 11 -21.99 -3.44 -10.05
N GLN A 12 -20.97 -4.27 -9.93
CA GLN A 12 -20.04 -4.57 -11.02
C GLN A 12 -20.69 -5.40 -12.14
N SER A 13 -21.55 -6.37 -11.78
CA SER A 13 -22.26 -7.19 -12.79
C SER A 13 -23.35 -6.43 -13.55
N ARG A 14 -23.87 -5.31 -13.01
CA ARG A 14 -24.88 -4.48 -13.68
C ARG A 14 -24.29 -3.47 -14.67
N ASN A 15 -23.04 -3.05 -14.46
CA ASN A 15 -22.37 -2.11 -15.37
C ASN A 15 -21.91 -2.75 -16.68
N CYS A 16 -21.79 -4.07 -16.75
CA CYS A 16 -21.53 -4.79 -18.01
C CYS A 16 -22.72 -4.82 -18.99
N LEU A 17 -23.93 -4.48 -18.55
CA LEU A 17 -25.13 -4.62 -19.40
C LEU A 17 -25.66 -3.31 -20.01
N LEU A 18 -24.99 -2.16 -19.79
CA LEU A 18 -25.48 -0.84 -20.24
C LEU A 18 -24.47 -0.06 -21.10
N LEU A 19 -23.53 -0.71 -21.74
CA LEU A 19 -22.59 -0.05 -22.65
C LEU A 19 -22.68 -0.57 -24.08
N VAL A 20 -23.88 -0.50 -24.68
CA VAL A 20 -24.01 -0.51 -26.14
C VAL A 20 -24.75 0.77 -26.53
N VAL A 21 -24.07 1.56 -27.37
CA VAL A 21 -24.50 2.80 -28.04
C VAL A 21 -24.14 4.10 -27.29
N LEU A 22 -22.89 4.51 -27.40
CA LEU A 22 -22.53 5.89 -27.79
C LEU A 22 -21.06 5.91 -28.28
N THR A 23 -20.85 5.84 -29.58
CA THR A 23 -19.56 6.11 -30.24
C THR A 23 -19.24 7.60 -30.15
N CYS A 24 -18.56 8.01 -29.10
CA CYS A 24 -17.81 9.27 -29.02
C CYS A 24 -16.47 8.97 -28.35
N LEU A 25 -15.41 9.37 -29.04
CA LEU A 25 -13.99 9.38 -28.70
C LEU A 25 -13.68 9.67 -27.20
N PHE A 26 -13.93 8.70 -26.35
CA PHE A 26 -13.29 8.64 -25.03
C PHE A 26 -12.19 7.61 -25.12
N PRO A 27 -10.99 7.86 -24.55
CA PRO A 27 -9.99 6.82 -24.41
C PRO A 27 -10.66 5.67 -23.63
N PHE A 28 -10.67 4.49 -24.22
CA PHE A 28 -11.04 3.29 -23.50
C PHE A 28 -10.02 3.12 -22.37
N PHE A 29 -10.38 3.51 -21.16
CA PHE A 29 -9.72 3.00 -19.97
C PHE A 29 -10.08 1.51 -19.93
N VAL A 30 -9.15 0.68 -20.34
CA VAL A 30 -9.23 -0.75 -20.08
C VAL A 30 -9.00 -0.88 -18.57
N PHE A 31 -10.08 -0.88 -17.80
CA PHE A 31 -9.99 -1.35 -16.42
C PHE A 31 -9.58 -2.82 -16.52
N ALA A 32 -8.44 -3.16 -16.00
CA ALA A 32 -8.04 -4.54 -15.86
C ALA A 32 -9.16 -5.28 -15.12
N GLU A 33 -9.69 -6.33 -15.72
CA GLU A 33 -10.83 -7.04 -15.17
C GLU A 33 -10.34 -7.96 -14.05
N ILE A 34 -10.88 -7.76 -12.83
CA ILE A 34 -10.57 -8.64 -11.71
C ILE A 34 -10.96 -10.07 -12.12
N PRO A 35 -10.08 -11.06 -11.96
CA PRO A 35 -10.39 -12.43 -12.41
C PRO A 35 -11.68 -12.95 -11.80
N ALA A 36 -12.50 -13.59 -12.63
CA ALA A 36 -13.77 -14.14 -12.18
C ALA A 36 -13.55 -15.11 -11.00
N GLY A 37 -14.29 -14.91 -9.92
CA GLY A 37 -14.21 -15.74 -8.72
C GLY A 37 -13.05 -15.43 -7.77
N TYR A 38 -12.17 -14.46 -8.08
CA TYR A 38 -11.00 -14.16 -7.26
C TYR A 38 -11.33 -13.85 -5.79
N TYR A 39 -12.46 -13.19 -5.54
CA TYR A 39 -12.92 -12.81 -4.20
C TYR A 39 -14.18 -13.55 -3.73
N ASP A 40 -14.59 -14.66 -4.38
CA ASP A 40 -15.86 -15.36 -4.07
C ASP A 40 -15.95 -15.76 -2.59
N ASP A 41 -14.84 -16.20 -1.98
CA ASP A 41 -14.80 -16.61 -0.58
C ASP A 41 -14.98 -15.44 0.41
N ALA A 42 -14.90 -14.20 -0.07
CA ALA A 42 -15.10 -12.99 0.72
C ALA A 42 -16.52 -12.42 0.61
N VAL A 43 -17.31 -12.88 -0.37
CA VAL A 43 -18.66 -12.35 -0.66
C VAL A 43 -19.59 -12.45 0.54
N GLY A 44 -20.28 -11.37 0.86
CA GLY A 44 -21.30 -11.30 1.92
C GLY A 44 -20.75 -11.28 3.35
N LYS A 45 -19.43 -11.22 3.54
CA LYS A 45 -18.78 -11.14 4.84
C LYS A 45 -18.47 -9.70 5.24
N SER A 46 -18.21 -9.47 6.52
CA SER A 46 -17.78 -8.18 7.08
C SER A 46 -16.90 -8.42 8.32
N GLY A 47 -16.25 -7.37 8.82
CA GLY A 47 -15.45 -7.41 10.03
C GLY A 47 -14.32 -8.44 9.96
N GLU A 48 -14.10 -9.12 11.07
CA GLU A 48 -13.03 -10.09 11.20
C GLU A 48 -13.17 -11.29 10.24
N ASP A 49 -14.39 -11.73 9.95
CA ASP A 49 -14.63 -12.85 9.05
C ASP A 49 -14.29 -12.50 7.58
N LEU A 50 -14.57 -11.27 7.17
CA LEU A 50 -14.12 -10.75 5.88
C LEU A 50 -12.59 -10.69 5.81
N GLN A 51 -11.95 -10.14 6.85
CA GLN A 51 -10.49 -10.04 6.92
C GLN A 51 -9.82 -11.42 6.89
N LYS A 52 -10.38 -12.43 7.56
CA LYS A 52 -9.89 -13.81 7.51
C LYS A 52 -9.97 -14.42 6.11
N SER A 53 -11.08 -14.19 5.41
CA SER A 53 -11.25 -14.68 4.04
C SER A 53 -10.28 -14.03 3.08
N LEU A 54 -10.15 -12.70 3.14
CA LEU A 54 -9.14 -11.99 2.35
C LEU A 54 -7.73 -12.46 2.68
N SER A 55 -7.40 -12.67 3.96
CA SER A 55 -6.09 -13.22 4.35
C SER A 55 -5.79 -14.55 3.66
N THR A 56 -6.78 -15.43 3.54
CA THR A 56 -6.62 -16.72 2.84
C THR A 56 -6.34 -16.53 1.37
N ILE A 57 -7.10 -15.66 0.68
CA ILE A 57 -6.90 -15.31 -0.72
C ILE A 57 -5.51 -14.71 -0.95
N LEU A 58 -5.09 -13.77 -0.08
CA LEU A 58 -3.81 -13.07 -0.21
C LEU A 58 -2.60 -13.98 0.04
N ASN A 59 -2.76 -15.05 0.78
CA ASN A 59 -1.69 -16.01 1.07
C ASN A 59 -1.41 -16.98 -0.08
N ASP A 60 -2.24 -17.00 -1.13
CA ASP A 60 -1.97 -17.72 -2.39
C ASP A 60 -1.01 -16.94 -3.30
N ALA A 61 -0.03 -16.28 -2.71
CA ALA A 61 0.97 -15.49 -3.41
C ALA A 61 2.33 -16.18 -3.37
N THR A 62 3.07 -16.07 -4.49
CA THR A 62 4.41 -16.62 -4.57
C THR A 62 5.42 -15.66 -3.93
N ASP A 63 6.27 -16.17 -3.03
CA ASP A 63 7.45 -15.43 -2.57
C ASP A 63 8.47 -15.32 -3.70
N VAL A 64 8.71 -14.11 -4.17
CA VAL A 64 9.64 -13.83 -5.28
C VAL A 64 11.10 -13.75 -4.84
N GLY A 65 11.34 -13.79 -3.54
CA GLY A 65 12.64 -13.55 -2.93
C GLY A 65 13.05 -12.07 -2.99
N TYR A 66 13.90 -11.67 -2.06
CA TYR A 66 14.27 -10.25 -1.91
C TYR A 66 14.92 -9.67 -3.17
N ASP A 67 15.77 -10.42 -3.86
CA ASP A 67 16.41 -9.95 -5.10
C ASP A 67 15.47 -9.97 -6.30
N GLY A 68 14.42 -10.77 -6.27
CA GLY A 68 13.37 -10.79 -7.29
C GLY A 68 12.64 -9.46 -7.44
N LEU A 69 12.53 -8.67 -6.36
CA LEU A 69 11.89 -7.36 -6.35
C LEU A 69 12.48 -6.39 -7.40
N TRP A 70 13.80 -6.44 -7.63
CA TRP A 70 14.46 -5.59 -8.64
C TRP A 70 13.89 -5.77 -10.05
N ASN A 71 13.47 -7.00 -10.38
CA ASN A 71 12.87 -7.27 -11.68
C ASN A 71 11.40 -6.87 -11.72
N LEU A 72 10.67 -7.06 -10.62
CA LEU A 72 9.26 -6.69 -10.54
C LEU A 72 9.05 -5.19 -10.71
N TYR A 73 9.87 -4.36 -10.09
CA TYR A 73 9.77 -2.89 -10.20
C TYR A 73 9.75 -2.36 -11.62
N LYS A 74 10.35 -3.09 -12.58
CA LYS A 74 10.39 -2.68 -13.99
C LYS A 74 9.00 -2.62 -14.64
N THR A 75 8.02 -3.28 -14.04
CA THR A 75 6.62 -3.30 -14.49
C THR A 75 5.68 -2.69 -13.47
N THR A 76 5.89 -2.95 -12.17
CA THR A 76 4.97 -2.58 -11.10
C THR A 76 5.13 -1.14 -10.64
N ASP A 77 6.34 -0.58 -10.72
CA ASP A 77 6.67 0.75 -10.17
C ASP A 77 7.33 1.63 -11.24
N ARG A 78 6.77 1.58 -12.46
CA ARG A 78 7.29 2.28 -13.63
C ARG A 78 6.41 3.44 -14.03
N ARG A 79 6.99 4.64 -14.14
CA ARG A 79 6.34 5.82 -14.72
C ARG A 79 6.18 5.66 -16.23
N SER A 80 5.28 6.46 -16.83
CA SER A 80 5.01 6.46 -18.27
C SER A 80 6.23 6.82 -19.13
N ASP A 81 7.20 7.58 -18.58
CA ASP A 81 8.48 7.90 -19.22
C ASP A 81 9.53 6.79 -19.08
N GLY A 82 9.17 5.67 -18.47
CA GLY A 82 10.04 4.50 -18.29
C GLY A 82 10.96 4.56 -17.09
N LYS A 83 10.87 5.59 -16.27
CA LYS A 83 11.66 5.77 -15.05
C LYS A 83 11.01 5.13 -13.83
N VAL A 84 11.79 5.02 -12.76
CA VAL A 84 11.31 4.51 -11.47
C VAL A 84 10.27 5.48 -10.89
N TRP A 85 9.19 4.94 -10.34
CA TRP A 85 8.21 5.71 -9.58
C TRP A 85 8.66 5.77 -8.13
N ASP A 86 9.23 6.89 -7.74
CA ASP A 86 9.65 7.16 -6.37
C ASP A 86 8.53 7.90 -5.62
N MET A 87 8.06 7.34 -4.50
CA MET A 87 7.01 7.96 -3.68
C MET A 87 7.56 8.76 -2.50
N TYR A 88 8.89 8.84 -2.36
CA TYR A 88 9.52 9.57 -1.26
C TYR A 88 10.21 10.87 -1.67
N SER A 89 10.45 11.07 -2.96
CA SER A 89 11.10 12.25 -3.51
C SER A 89 10.54 12.63 -4.88
N ASP A 90 10.42 13.92 -5.14
CA ASP A 90 9.98 14.49 -6.43
C ASP A 90 11.13 14.99 -7.32
N VAL A 91 12.37 14.94 -6.81
CA VAL A 91 13.56 15.38 -7.57
C VAL A 91 14.28 14.23 -8.27
N THR A 92 13.79 12.99 -8.16
CA THR A 92 14.45 11.79 -8.65
C THR A 92 14.02 11.42 -10.08
N ASN A 93 14.95 10.79 -10.82
CA ASN A 93 14.71 10.37 -12.21
C ASN A 93 15.50 9.10 -12.55
N TYR A 94 15.34 8.07 -11.74
CA TYR A 94 16.13 6.84 -11.79
C TYR A 94 15.80 5.93 -12.96
N THR A 95 16.85 5.26 -13.46
CA THR A 95 16.78 4.21 -14.47
C THR A 95 16.89 2.84 -13.83
N PHE A 96 15.99 1.92 -14.17
CA PHE A 96 16.01 0.56 -13.65
C PHE A 96 17.32 -0.18 -14.02
N GLY A 97 17.89 -0.85 -13.03
CA GLY A 97 19.11 -1.65 -13.20
C GLY A 97 20.42 -0.86 -13.15
N THR A 98 20.37 0.47 -13.38
CA THR A 98 21.56 1.33 -13.40
C THR A 98 21.73 2.08 -12.09
N ASP A 99 20.64 2.70 -11.60
CA ASP A 99 20.71 3.64 -10.49
C ASP A 99 20.33 3.01 -9.15
N GLN A 100 20.47 1.68 -9.05
CA GLN A 100 20.32 0.90 -7.81
C GLN A 100 21.54 1.06 -6.92
N CYS A 101 21.34 1.25 -5.62
CA CYS A 101 22.46 1.28 -4.70
C CYS A 101 22.15 0.78 -3.29
N GLY A 102 23.23 0.52 -2.55
CA GLY A 102 23.22 0.29 -1.11
C GLY A 102 23.90 1.42 -0.31
N SER A 103 24.56 2.37 -1.01
CA SER A 103 25.27 3.51 -0.41
C SER A 103 24.93 4.78 -1.17
N TYR A 104 24.63 5.83 -0.45
CA TYR A 104 24.21 7.14 -0.97
C TYR A 104 24.81 8.26 -0.12
N GLY A 105 25.06 9.43 -0.70
CA GLY A 105 25.48 10.66 -0.03
C GLY A 105 24.31 11.65 0.06
N SER A 106 23.63 11.86 -1.05
CA SER A 106 22.57 12.87 -1.23
C SER A 106 21.30 12.24 -1.77
N GLU A 107 20.19 12.97 -1.63
CA GLU A 107 18.96 12.72 -2.38
C GLU A 107 19.23 12.86 -3.88
N GLY A 108 18.67 11.96 -4.68
CA GLY A 108 18.92 11.92 -6.12
C GLY A 108 20.10 11.03 -6.54
N ASP A 109 20.90 10.48 -5.64
CA ASP A 109 22.05 9.64 -5.99
C ASP A 109 21.62 8.29 -6.56
N CYS A 110 20.66 7.62 -5.93
CA CYS A 110 20.22 6.29 -6.32
C CYS A 110 18.99 5.83 -5.54
N TYR A 111 18.33 4.77 -6.03
CA TYR A 111 17.20 4.17 -5.35
C TYR A 111 17.52 2.80 -4.74
N ASN A 112 16.79 2.45 -3.71
CA ASN A 112 16.87 1.14 -3.09
C ASN A 112 15.47 0.57 -2.76
N ARG A 113 15.42 -0.55 -2.05
CA ARG A 113 14.17 -1.24 -1.67
C ARG A 113 13.71 -0.75 -0.31
N GLU A 114 12.73 0.13 -0.32
CA GLU A 114 12.06 0.62 0.88
C GLU A 114 11.00 -0.36 1.38
N HIS A 115 11.12 -0.77 2.64
CA HIS A 115 10.06 -1.49 3.34
C HIS A 115 9.15 -0.47 4.05
N SER A 116 8.02 -0.11 3.46
CA SER A 116 7.07 0.82 4.07
C SER A 116 6.53 0.29 5.41
N VAL A 117 6.43 -1.03 5.58
CA VAL A 117 6.42 -1.72 6.87
C VAL A 117 7.86 -2.20 7.14
N PRO A 118 8.61 -1.54 8.04
CA PRO A 118 10.02 -1.81 8.23
C PRO A 118 10.36 -3.26 8.50
N LYS A 119 11.32 -3.80 7.76
CA LYS A 119 11.71 -5.21 7.91
C LYS A 119 12.27 -5.58 9.29
N SER A 120 12.77 -4.59 10.03
CA SER A 120 13.19 -4.78 11.42
C SER A 120 12.04 -5.09 12.35
N TRP A 121 10.81 -4.66 12.04
CA TRP A 121 9.65 -4.88 12.88
C TRP A 121 9.22 -6.34 12.94
N PHE A 122 9.40 -7.08 11.85
CA PHE A 122 9.07 -8.50 11.73
C PHE A 122 10.30 -9.41 11.54
N ASN A 123 11.48 -8.94 12.03
CA ASN A 123 12.73 -9.70 12.02
C ASN A 123 13.14 -10.23 10.63
N LYS A 124 12.85 -9.46 9.57
CA LYS A 124 13.18 -9.78 8.17
C LYS A 124 12.63 -11.13 7.69
N GLN A 125 11.57 -11.63 8.29
CA GLN A 125 10.99 -12.92 7.96
C GLN A 125 10.36 -12.92 6.56
N SER A 126 10.55 -14.03 5.83
CA SER A 126 9.80 -14.32 4.62
C SER A 126 8.39 -14.83 4.95
N PRO A 127 7.41 -14.62 4.06
CA PRO A 127 7.51 -13.93 2.77
C PRO A 127 7.46 -12.39 2.87
N MET A 128 7.26 -11.81 4.06
CA MET A 128 7.11 -10.37 4.27
C MET A 128 8.28 -9.56 3.70
N VAL A 129 9.53 -10.03 3.84
CA VAL A 129 10.73 -9.30 3.42
C VAL A 129 10.80 -9.09 1.90
N SER A 130 10.04 -9.85 1.12
CA SER A 130 10.00 -9.82 -0.34
C SER A 130 8.61 -9.58 -0.92
N ASP A 131 7.64 -9.20 -0.09
CA ASP A 131 6.29 -8.89 -0.57
C ASP A 131 6.24 -7.49 -1.18
N ILE A 132 6.06 -7.43 -2.51
CA ILE A 132 6.09 -6.18 -3.27
C ILE A 132 4.99 -5.19 -2.84
N TRP A 133 3.91 -5.67 -2.20
CA TRP A 133 2.82 -4.81 -1.75
C TRP A 133 3.22 -3.80 -0.69
N HIS A 134 4.34 -4.01 -0.01
CA HIS A 134 4.86 -3.03 0.95
C HIS A 134 6.36 -2.74 0.78
N VAL A 135 6.95 -3.21 -0.33
CA VAL A 135 8.36 -2.91 -0.65
C VAL A 135 8.43 -2.15 -1.96
N TYR A 136 8.86 -0.90 -1.90
CA TYR A 136 8.85 0.05 -3.01
C TYR A 136 10.27 0.49 -3.41
N PRO A 137 10.49 0.85 -4.67
CA PRO A 137 11.72 1.55 -5.05
C PRO A 137 11.61 3.02 -4.64
N THR A 138 12.49 3.49 -3.78
CA THR A 138 12.52 4.89 -3.34
C THR A 138 13.94 5.41 -3.27
N ASP A 139 14.10 6.73 -3.26
CA ASP A 139 15.38 7.38 -3.00
C ASP A 139 16.07 6.79 -1.78
N GLY A 140 17.35 6.44 -1.93
CA GLY A 140 18.12 5.78 -0.89
C GLY A 140 18.36 6.67 0.33
N LYS A 141 18.60 7.98 0.11
CA LYS A 141 18.83 8.95 1.17
C LYS A 141 17.57 9.20 1.99
N VAL A 142 16.43 9.42 1.33
CA VAL A 142 15.14 9.64 2.00
C VAL A 142 14.70 8.38 2.75
N ASN A 143 14.89 7.18 2.15
CA ASN A 143 14.70 5.91 2.85
C ASN A 143 15.58 5.82 4.13
N GLY A 144 16.85 6.22 4.03
CA GLY A 144 17.73 6.28 5.21
C GLY A 144 17.24 7.25 6.29
N MET A 145 16.71 8.40 5.89
CA MET A 145 16.11 9.38 6.81
C MET A 145 14.81 8.87 7.44
N ARG A 146 14.00 8.14 6.66
CA ARG A 146 12.81 7.46 7.17
C ARG A 146 13.17 6.43 8.24
N SER A 147 14.32 5.79 8.13
CA SER A 147 14.80 4.81 9.11
C SER A 147 13.76 3.68 9.32
N ASN A 148 13.32 3.44 10.56
CA ASN A 148 12.24 2.52 10.90
C ASN A 148 11.10 3.21 11.67
N TYR A 149 10.94 4.52 11.48
CA TYR A 149 9.86 5.26 12.12
C TYR A 149 8.49 4.82 11.54
N PRO A 150 7.43 4.83 12.34
CA PRO A 150 6.06 4.69 11.82
C PRO A 150 5.71 5.81 10.84
N PHE A 151 4.74 5.56 9.98
CA PHE A 151 4.06 6.65 9.31
C PHE A 151 3.20 7.45 10.30
N GLY A 152 3.20 8.77 10.10
CA GLY A 152 2.45 9.70 10.95
C GLY A 152 2.48 11.10 10.38
N GLU A 153 1.74 12.01 10.97
CA GLU A 153 1.70 13.42 10.60
C GLU A 153 2.66 14.21 11.49
N VAL A 154 3.47 15.09 10.89
CA VAL A 154 4.46 15.92 11.61
C VAL A 154 4.07 17.41 11.56
N ALA A 155 4.73 18.23 12.38
CA ALA A 155 4.58 19.68 12.32
C ALA A 155 5.06 20.23 10.97
N SER A 156 4.50 21.36 10.54
CA SER A 156 4.78 21.98 9.24
C SER A 156 6.24 22.40 9.04
N ASP A 157 6.95 22.67 10.12
CA ASP A 157 8.36 23.07 10.17
C ASP A 157 9.31 21.89 10.41
N ALA A 158 8.80 20.65 10.36
CA ALA A 158 9.63 19.45 10.47
C ALA A 158 10.62 19.36 9.29
N PRO A 159 11.84 18.81 9.54
CA PRO A 159 12.79 18.55 8.46
C PRO A 159 12.20 17.59 7.42
N GLY A 160 12.66 17.71 6.18
CA GLY A 160 12.15 16.90 5.06
C GLY A 160 13.21 16.59 4.02
N SER A 161 12.79 15.85 3.00
CA SER A 161 13.47 15.68 1.73
C SER A 161 13.55 17.02 0.99
N GLU A 162 14.23 17.08 -0.14
CA GLU A 162 14.22 18.27 -0.99
C GLU A 162 12.78 18.69 -1.29
N ASN A 163 12.55 19.99 -1.40
CA ASN A 163 11.22 20.60 -1.55
C ASN A 163 10.22 20.30 -0.41
N GLY A 164 10.63 19.60 0.64
CA GLY A 164 9.73 19.17 1.71
C GLY A 164 8.70 18.14 1.27
N PHE A 165 8.99 17.37 0.23
CA PHE A 165 8.10 16.37 -0.34
C PHE A 165 7.73 15.29 0.68
N SER A 166 8.71 14.72 1.37
CA SER A 166 8.52 13.86 2.55
C SER A 166 9.09 14.55 3.78
N LYS A 167 8.55 14.25 4.96
CA LYS A 167 8.97 14.87 6.22
C LYS A 167 9.13 13.83 7.33
N TRP A 168 9.91 14.16 8.34
CA TRP A 168 10.05 13.34 9.55
C TRP A 168 10.22 14.23 10.77
N GLY A 169 9.70 13.79 11.90
CA GLY A 169 9.78 14.56 13.13
C GLY A 169 8.83 14.05 14.20
N LYS A 170 8.65 14.86 15.23
CA LYS A 170 7.72 14.54 16.31
C LYS A 170 6.30 14.44 15.76
N CYS A 171 5.62 13.35 16.12
CA CYS A 171 4.25 13.09 15.70
C CYS A 171 3.28 14.13 16.29
N LYS A 172 2.37 14.63 15.46
CA LYS A 172 1.20 15.41 15.87
C LYS A 172 -0.10 14.61 15.76
N THR A 173 -0.06 13.39 15.19
CA THR A 173 -1.22 12.51 15.15
C THR A 173 -1.69 12.19 16.58
N PRO A 174 -2.96 12.37 16.92
CA PRO A 174 -3.47 12.05 18.26
C PRO A 174 -3.18 10.61 18.66
N GLY A 175 -2.76 10.40 19.90
CA GLY A 175 -2.48 9.09 20.47
C GLY A 175 -1.05 8.58 20.27
N TYR A 176 -0.18 9.36 19.60
CA TYR A 176 1.23 9.02 19.42
C TYR A 176 2.14 10.25 19.54
N SER A 177 3.34 10.08 20.13
CA SER A 177 4.22 11.22 20.44
C SER A 177 5.69 11.05 20.04
N HIS A 178 6.05 9.87 19.52
CA HIS A 178 7.42 9.61 19.04
C HIS A 178 7.66 10.19 17.64
N THR A 179 8.86 10.01 17.12
CA THR A 179 9.21 10.40 15.76
C THR A 179 8.46 9.54 14.76
N VAL A 180 7.95 10.18 13.71
CA VAL A 180 7.25 9.56 12.57
C VAL A 180 7.80 10.09 11.26
N PHE A 181 7.48 9.40 10.19
CA PHE A 181 7.71 9.83 8.82
C PHE A 181 6.37 10.14 8.15
N GLU A 182 6.26 11.31 7.53
CA GLU A 182 5.08 11.74 6.79
C GLU A 182 5.40 11.74 5.29
N PRO A 183 4.80 10.84 4.50
CA PRO A 183 4.91 10.87 3.05
C PRO A 183 4.14 12.07 2.48
N ASN A 184 4.37 12.38 1.21
CA ASN A 184 3.59 13.38 0.50
C ASN A 184 2.09 13.04 0.50
N ASP A 185 1.24 14.07 0.51
CA ASP A 185 -0.22 13.92 0.56
C ASP A 185 -0.76 13.06 -0.60
N GLU A 186 -0.10 13.11 -1.76
CA GLU A 186 -0.41 12.35 -2.97
C GLU A 186 -0.31 10.82 -2.80
N TYR A 187 0.44 10.34 -1.77
CA TYR A 187 0.68 8.91 -1.54
C TYR A 187 0.20 8.42 -0.17
N LYS A 188 -0.50 9.25 0.58
CA LYS A 188 -1.00 8.87 1.91
C LYS A 188 -1.99 7.72 1.82
N GLY A 189 -2.89 7.76 0.84
CA GLY A 189 -3.84 6.69 0.58
C GLY A 189 -3.18 5.39 0.12
N ASP A 190 -2.17 5.49 -0.78
CA ASP A 190 -1.37 4.34 -1.21
C ASP A 190 -0.76 3.60 0.00
N PHE A 191 -0.14 4.35 0.92
CA PHE A 191 0.45 3.74 2.11
C PHE A 191 -0.59 3.25 3.11
N ALA A 192 -1.76 3.91 3.22
CA ALA A 192 -2.85 3.41 4.03
C ALA A 192 -3.35 2.04 3.53
N ARG A 193 -3.60 1.91 2.22
CA ARG A 193 -4.01 0.65 1.58
C ARG A 193 -2.93 -0.43 1.66
N THR A 194 -1.67 -0.04 1.67
CA THR A 194 -0.54 -0.93 1.93
C THR A 194 -0.57 -1.50 3.35
N TYR A 195 -0.85 -0.66 4.35
CA TYR A 195 -0.94 -1.10 5.76
C TYR A 195 -2.18 -1.97 6.02
N PHE A 196 -3.32 -1.65 5.41
CA PHE A 196 -4.50 -2.51 5.46
C PHE A 196 -4.24 -3.88 4.83
N TYR A 197 -3.54 -3.91 3.69
CA TYR A 197 -3.09 -5.16 3.08
C TYR A 197 -2.19 -5.96 4.03
N PHE A 198 -1.16 -5.32 4.59
CA PHE A 198 -0.21 -5.98 5.49
C PHE A 198 -0.91 -6.55 6.74
N ALA A 199 -1.77 -5.75 7.38
CA ALA A 199 -2.54 -6.18 8.54
C ALA A 199 -3.55 -7.31 8.23
N THR A 200 -3.98 -7.41 6.97
CA THR A 200 -4.89 -8.47 6.51
C THR A 200 -4.13 -9.75 6.16
N ARG A 201 -3.12 -9.65 5.31
CA ARG A 201 -2.34 -10.82 4.89
C ARG A 201 -1.59 -11.44 6.05
N TYR A 202 -0.96 -10.63 6.87
CA TYR A 202 -0.08 -11.04 7.97
C TYR A 202 -0.71 -10.81 9.35
N LYS A 203 -2.03 -10.94 9.43
CA LYS A 203 -2.79 -10.73 10.66
C LYS A 203 -2.17 -11.44 11.86
N GLY A 204 -1.99 -10.70 12.95
CA GLY A 204 -1.43 -11.23 14.18
C GLY A 204 0.07 -11.57 14.12
N VAL A 205 0.78 -11.12 13.07
CA VAL A 205 2.24 -11.29 13.02
C VAL A 205 2.90 -10.61 14.22
N ALA A 206 3.83 -11.31 14.85
CA ALA A 206 4.59 -10.75 15.96
C ALA A 206 5.53 -9.65 15.44
N THR A 207 5.36 -8.43 15.96
CA THR A 207 6.19 -7.28 15.65
C THR A 207 6.95 -6.80 16.89
N SER A 208 8.02 -6.05 16.70
CA SER A 208 8.88 -5.51 17.76
C SER A 208 9.22 -4.03 17.53
N GLY A 209 9.69 -3.36 18.59
CA GLY A 209 10.01 -1.93 18.53
C GLY A 209 8.80 -1.11 18.10
N TYR A 210 8.99 -0.15 17.22
CA TYR A 210 7.87 0.66 16.69
C TYR A 210 6.77 -0.17 16.01
N GLY A 211 7.09 -1.37 15.51
CA GLY A 211 6.09 -2.25 14.93
C GLY A 211 5.02 -2.70 15.92
N ALA A 212 5.38 -2.91 17.18
CA ALA A 212 4.44 -3.25 18.25
C ALA A 212 3.57 -2.05 18.68
N GLU A 213 3.96 -0.84 18.31
CA GLU A 213 3.19 0.39 18.55
C GLU A 213 2.22 0.69 17.38
N VAL A 214 2.41 0.03 16.23
CA VAL A 214 1.62 0.18 15.00
C VAL A 214 0.66 -0.99 14.79
N PHE A 215 1.14 -2.23 14.94
CA PHE A 215 0.34 -3.44 14.76
C PHE A 215 -0.01 -4.08 16.10
N SER A 216 -1.18 -4.70 16.15
CA SER A 216 -1.68 -5.42 17.33
C SER A 216 -1.83 -6.91 17.02
N SER A 217 -1.87 -7.74 18.08
CA SER A 217 -2.15 -9.17 17.95
C SER A 217 -3.64 -9.49 17.87
N ALA A 218 -4.51 -8.50 18.13
CA ALA A 218 -5.95 -8.64 18.09
C ALA A 218 -6.56 -7.85 16.94
N TYR A 219 -7.70 -8.33 16.43
CA TYR A 219 -8.50 -7.62 15.43
C TYR A 219 -8.75 -6.15 15.85
N PRO A 220 -8.60 -5.20 14.92
CA PRO A 220 -8.34 -5.31 13.48
C PRO A 220 -6.85 -5.38 13.09
N TYR A 221 -5.95 -5.75 14.01
CA TYR A 221 -4.51 -5.96 13.84
C TYR A 221 -3.69 -4.69 13.58
N ILE A 222 -4.29 -3.53 13.75
CA ILE A 222 -3.66 -2.20 13.74
C ILE A 222 -4.06 -1.50 15.04
N THR A 223 -3.12 -0.77 15.67
CA THR A 223 -3.41 0.00 16.88
C THR A 223 -4.30 1.20 16.56
N LYS A 224 -5.09 1.64 17.54
CA LYS A 224 -6.12 2.68 17.30
C LYS A 224 -5.56 3.97 16.72
N TRP A 225 -4.47 4.50 17.23
CA TRP A 225 -3.91 5.76 16.74
C TRP A 225 -3.49 5.70 15.27
N GLN A 226 -2.87 4.59 14.89
CA GLN A 226 -2.43 4.35 13.52
C GLN A 226 -3.64 4.13 12.61
N LEU A 227 -4.60 3.33 13.05
CA LEU A 227 -5.81 3.03 12.29
C LEU A 227 -6.64 4.29 12.00
N ASP A 228 -6.89 5.13 13.02
CA ASP A 228 -7.64 6.37 12.85
C ASP A 228 -6.98 7.31 11.82
N MET A 229 -5.67 7.35 11.79
CA MET A 229 -4.91 8.13 10.80
C MET A 229 -4.99 7.52 9.40
N LEU A 230 -4.77 6.20 9.28
CA LEU A 230 -4.80 5.51 7.99
C LEU A 230 -6.20 5.58 7.34
N LEU A 231 -7.27 5.52 8.13
CA LEU A 231 -8.64 5.70 7.64
C LEU A 231 -8.85 7.10 7.06
N ARG A 232 -8.34 8.15 7.73
CA ARG A 232 -8.38 9.51 7.17
C ARG A 232 -7.56 9.63 5.89
N TRP A 233 -6.37 9.07 5.84
CA TRP A 233 -5.51 9.09 4.65
C TRP A 233 -6.17 8.37 3.47
N HIS A 234 -6.80 7.24 3.72
CA HIS A 234 -7.54 6.51 2.70
C HIS A 234 -8.70 7.32 2.09
N GLU A 235 -9.41 8.10 2.92
CA GLU A 235 -10.50 8.97 2.46
C GLU A 235 -9.99 10.21 1.72
N GLN A 236 -8.87 10.79 2.17
CA GLN A 236 -8.29 12.01 1.61
C GLN A 236 -7.58 11.77 0.27
N ASP A 237 -7.03 10.59 0.10
CA ASP A 237 -6.30 10.18 -1.10
C ASP A 237 -6.93 8.89 -1.66
N PRO A 238 -7.97 9.02 -2.51
CA PRO A 238 -8.65 7.88 -3.13
C PRO A 238 -7.73 7.11 -4.07
N VAL A 239 -8.14 5.86 -4.40
CA VAL A 239 -7.40 5.00 -5.33
C VAL A 239 -7.09 5.73 -6.65
N SER A 240 -5.82 5.79 -6.98
CA SER A 240 -5.28 6.42 -8.18
C SER A 240 -5.14 5.43 -9.34
N GLN A 241 -5.02 5.95 -10.58
CA GLN A 241 -4.71 5.11 -11.74
C GLN A 241 -3.38 4.37 -11.57
N LYS A 242 -2.38 4.99 -10.95
CA LYS A 242 -1.10 4.36 -10.61
C LYS A 242 -1.29 3.08 -9.77
N GLU A 243 -2.17 3.14 -8.77
CA GLU A 243 -2.44 1.98 -7.93
C GLU A 243 -3.18 0.87 -8.68
N LEU A 244 -4.15 1.22 -9.53
CA LEU A 244 -4.85 0.27 -10.39
C LEU A 244 -3.88 -0.43 -11.35
N ASP A 245 -3.02 0.33 -12.01
CA ASP A 245 -2.00 -0.20 -12.94
C ASP A 245 -1.00 -1.10 -12.19
N ARG A 246 -0.58 -0.68 -10.99
CA ARG A 246 0.31 -1.47 -10.15
C ARG A 246 -0.35 -2.75 -9.68
N ASN A 247 -1.63 -2.69 -9.30
CA ASN A 247 -2.39 -3.86 -8.83
C ASN A 247 -2.46 -4.94 -9.91
N GLU A 248 -2.70 -4.53 -11.15
CA GLU A 248 -2.69 -5.44 -12.29
C GLU A 248 -1.28 -5.98 -12.55
N ALA A 249 -0.27 -5.12 -12.61
CA ALA A 249 1.10 -5.54 -12.86
C ALA A 249 1.64 -6.51 -11.79
N VAL A 250 1.23 -6.37 -10.53
CA VAL A 250 1.59 -7.32 -9.46
C VAL A 250 0.86 -8.65 -9.67
N TYR A 251 -0.43 -8.61 -10.03
CA TYR A 251 -1.20 -9.82 -10.30
C TYR A 251 -0.62 -10.60 -11.49
N GLU A 252 -0.27 -9.93 -12.58
CA GLU A 252 0.36 -10.54 -13.75
C GLU A 252 1.81 -10.99 -13.49
N SER A 253 2.42 -10.51 -12.42
CA SER A 253 3.79 -10.87 -12.05
C SER A 253 3.86 -12.26 -11.43
N ARG A 254 5.10 -12.68 -11.12
CA ARG A 254 5.33 -13.93 -10.41
C ARG A 254 4.74 -13.95 -8.98
N GLN A 255 4.51 -12.80 -8.33
CA GLN A 255 3.88 -12.78 -7.03
C GLN A 255 2.40 -13.19 -7.11
N GLY A 256 1.68 -12.73 -8.11
CA GLY A 256 0.39 -13.29 -8.55
C GLY A 256 -0.82 -12.96 -7.68
N ASN A 257 -0.74 -12.00 -6.75
CA ASN A 257 -1.88 -11.59 -5.94
C ASN A 257 -2.25 -10.12 -6.12
N ARG A 258 -3.46 -9.76 -5.73
CA ARG A 258 -4.02 -8.40 -5.81
C ARG A 258 -4.15 -7.78 -4.42
N ASN A 259 -4.18 -6.45 -4.34
CA ASN A 259 -4.55 -5.75 -3.12
C ASN A 259 -6.06 -5.46 -3.14
N PRO A 260 -6.87 -6.10 -2.28
CA PRO A 260 -8.32 -5.94 -2.27
C PRO A 260 -8.78 -4.52 -1.93
N PHE A 261 -7.94 -3.74 -1.25
CA PHE A 261 -8.27 -2.36 -0.87
C PHE A 261 -8.01 -1.36 -1.99
N ILE A 262 -7.41 -1.82 -3.09
CA ILE A 262 -7.32 -1.10 -4.37
C ILE A 262 -8.48 -1.52 -5.29
N ASP A 263 -8.76 -2.82 -5.38
CA ASP A 263 -9.87 -3.35 -6.20
C ASP A 263 -11.24 -2.89 -5.68
N TYR A 264 -11.41 -2.89 -4.36
CA TYR A 264 -12.64 -2.55 -3.66
C TYR A 264 -12.33 -1.69 -2.43
N PRO A 265 -12.10 -0.37 -2.60
CA PRO A 265 -11.72 0.52 -1.50
C PRO A 265 -12.70 0.51 -0.32
N GLU A 266 -13.98 0.28 -0.60
CA GLU A 266 -15.04 0.17 0.39
C GLU A 266 -14.88 -1.00 1.37
N LEU A 267 -14.05 -2.00 1.07
CA LEU A 267 -13.72 -3.09 1.99
C LEU A 267 -13.00 -2.58 3.24
N VAL A 268 -12.35 -1.43 3.14
CA VAL A 268 -11.72 -0.76 4.31
C VAL A 268 -12.77 -0.48 5.38
N ASP A 269 -13.91 0.11 5.01
CA ASP A 269 -14.98 0.40 5.95
C ASP A 269 -15.65 -0.88 6.49
N LEU A 270 -15.78 -1.91 5.67
CA LEU A 270 -16.37 -3.19 6.09
C LEU A 270 -15.51 -3.95 7.10
N ILE A 271 -14.20 -3.74 7.12
CA ILE A 271 -13.27 -4.40 8.04
C ILE A 271 -12.91 -3.49 9.21
N PHE A 272 -12.56 -2.23 8.93
CA PHE A 272 -11.92 -1.34 9.89
C PHE A 272 -12.84 -0.22 10.40
N GLY A 273 -14.00 0.01 9.73
CA GLY A 273 -14.88 1.15 10.01
C GLY A 273 -15.53 1.13 11.40
N ASP A 274 -15.87 -0.03 11.95
CA ASP A 274 -16.44 -0.16 13.28
C ASP A 274 -15.48 0.29 14.41
N SER A 275 -14.19 0.42 14.11
CA SER A 275 -13.17 0.90 15.06
C SER A 275 -13.17 2.42 15.27
N ARG A 276 -14.02 3.17 14.54
CA ARG A 276 -14.19 4.63 14.69
C ARG A 276 -15.06 5.03 15.90
N ASN A 277 -15.74 4.08 16.55
CA ASN A 277 -16.67 4.30 17.68
C ASN A 277 -16.02 4.08 19.04
#